data_525df2394da9468c00674c6503a660d4
#
_entry.id   525df2394da9468c00674c6503a660d4
#
_cell.length_a   1.000
_cell.length_b   1.000
_cell.length_c   1.000
_cell.angle_alpha   90.00
_cell.angle_beta   90.00
_cell.angle_gamma   90.00
#
_symmetry.space_group_name_H-M   'P 1'
#
loop_
_entity.id
_entity.type
_entity.pdbx_description
1 polymer ?
#
loop_
_entity_poly.entity_id
_entity_poly.type
_entity_poly.pdbx_seq_one_letter_code
_entity_poly.pdbx_strand_id
1 'polypeptide(L)'
;MGWLFKRGLTSTLSGNLSARVDDVVYISPTKVPSYRVRVEDVSVVTMNGDHLAGKSPSSEMPTHLAIYKVTDAKAIVHAHSRFATALSCMGGDLQSPDVEGKQLLGRIPLIPYARPGTSELAEAVSSGIRGFKGALLENHGLVAVGANLEEGYIVAEGIERAAQLV
;
A
#
# COMPACT_ATOMS: atom_id res chain seq x y z
N MET A 1 1.89 -1.99 11.07
CA MET A 1 1.78 -3.43 10.77
C MET A 1 0.80 -4.16 11.71
N GLY A 2 0.96 -4.15 13.04
CA GLY A 2 0.09 -4.89 13.97
C GLY A 2 -1.41 -4.58 13.83
N TRP A 3 -1.79 -3.34 13.55
CA TRP A 3 -3.18 -2.96 13.28
C TRP A 3 -3.71 -3.59 11.98
N LEU A 4 -2.96 -3.55 10.89
CA LEU A 4 -3.34 -4.18 9.62
C LEU A 4 -3.60 -5.68 9.82
N PHE A 5 -2.73 -6.36 10.59
CA PHE A 5 -2.90 -7.77 10.91
C PHE A 5 -4.18 -8.01 11.75
N LYS A 6 -4.38 -7.24 12.83
CA LYS A 6 -5.56 -7.37 13.71
C LYS A 6 -6.89 -7.15 12.97
N ARG A 7 -6.90 -6.25 12.00
CA ARG A 7 -8.08 -5.93 11.18
C ARG A 7 -8.25 -6.85 9.98
N GLY A 8 -7.34 -7.81 9.77
CA GLY A 8 -7.41 -8.74 8.64
C GLY A 8 -7.07 -8.13 7.28
N LEU A 9 -6.43 -6.95 7.28
CA LEU A 9 -5.98 -6.30 6.04
C LEU A 9 -4.69 -6.93 5.49
N THR A 10 -3.93 -7.64 6.33
CA THR A 10 -2.76 -8.41 5.90
C THR A 10 -2.75 -9.81 6.53
N SER A 11 -2.05 -10.74 5.91
CA SER A 11 -1.68 -12.02 6.51
C SER A 11 -0.35 -11.91 7.27
N THR A 12 0.18 -13.03 7.72
CA THR A 12 1.41 -13.08 8.54
C THR A 12 2.61 -12.40 7.88
N LEU A 13 2.81 -12.60 6.58
CA LEU A 13 3.98 -12.10 5.84
C LEU A 13 3.63 -11.20 4.65
N SER A 14 2.35 -10.95 4.42
CA SER A 14 1.89 -10.10 3.31
C SER A 14 1.73 -8.65 3.73
N GLY A 15 1.72 -7.76 2.74
CA GLY A 15 1.55 -6.34 2.92
C GLY A 15 2.74 -5.66 3.60
N ASN A 16 2.79 -4.38 3.46
CA ASN A 16 3.85 -3.52 3.99
C ASN A 16 3.34 -2.09 4.09
N LEU A 17 4.04 -1.28 4.84
CA LEU A 17 3.75 0.14 4.96
C LEU A 17 5.04 0.94 5.04
N SER A 18 4.95 2.20 4.64
CA SER A 18 6.05 3.15 4.80
C SER A 18 5.56 4.53 5.18
N ALA A 19 6.46 5.31 5.79
CA ALA A 19 6.29 6.73 6.02
C ALA A 19 7.53 7.47 5.52
N ARG A 20 7.32 8.61 4.84
CA ARG A 20 8.38 9.49 4.35
C ARG A 20 8.49 10.72 5.22
N VAL A 21 9.72 11.01 5.64
CA VAL A 21 10.09 12.25 6.31
C VAL A 21 11.27 12.86 5.52
N ASP A 22 11.03 13.97 4.89
CA ASP A 22 11.99 14.61 3.98
C ASP A 22 12.49 13.64 2.88
N ASP A 23 13.78 13.37 2.82
CA ASP A 23 14.41 12.46 1.86
C ASP A 23 14.63 11.04 2.40
N VAL A 24 14.04 10.72 3.55
CA VAL A 24 14.16 9.42 4.20
C VAL A 24 12.82 8.72 4.25
N VAL A 25 12.83 7.43 3.96
CA VAL A 25 11.66 6.55 4.01
C VAL A 25 11.87 5.46 5.05
N TYR A 26 10.94 5.40 5.99
CA TYR A 26 10.82 4.34 6.99
C TYR A 26 9.86 3.30 6.43
N ILE A 27 10.33 2.07 6.20
CA ILE A 27 9.53 1.02 5.59
C ILE A 27 9.56 -0.26 6.42
N SER A 28 8.44 -0.98 6.48
CA SER A 28 8.39 -2.25 7.16
C SER A 28 9.40 -3.25 6.56
N PRO A 29 10.05 -4.09 7.40
CA PRO A 29 11.06 -5.04 6.96
C PRO A 29 10.45 -6.20 6.19
N THR A 30 11.26 -6.83 5.32
CA THR A 30 10.90 -8.11 4.70
C THR A 30 11.06 -9.27 5.68
N LYS A 31 10.28 -10.35 5.49
CA LYS A 31 10.39 -11.63 6.23
C LYS A 31 10.17 -11.54 7.75
N VAL A 32 9.65 -10.44 8.25
CA VAL A 32 9.23 -10.30 9.66
C VAL A 32 7.71 -10.41 9.72
N PRO A 33 7.16 -11.32 10.54
CA PRO A 33 5.72 -11.44 10.70
C PRO A 33 5.06 -10.10 11.10
N SER A 34 4.00 -9.71 10.39
CA SER A 34 3.34 -8.40 10.53
C SER A 34 2.99 -8.03 11.98
N TYR A 35 2.59 -9.02 12.79
CA TYR A 35 2.25 -8.85 14.21
C TYR A 35 3.46 -8.77 15.14
N ARG A 36 4.69 -9.05 14.64
CA ARG A 36 5.94 -9.02 15.41
C ARG A 36 6.86 -7.86 15.06
N VAL A 37 6.53 -7.08 14.03
CA VAL A 37 7.35 -5.91 13.64
C VAL A 37 7.45 -4.93 14.80
N ARG A 38 8.68 -4.62 15.20
CA ARG A 38 9.03 -3.66 16.24
C ARG A 38 9.69 -2.43 15.63
N VAL A 39 9.85 -1.37 16.42
CA VAL A 39 10.47 -0.12 15.94
C VAL A 39 11.89 -0.36 15.45
N GLU A 40 12.67 -1.16 16.15
CA GLU A 40 14.06 -1.51 15.80
C GLU A 40 14.18 -2.36 14.53
N ASP A 41 13.10 -2.99 14.08
CA ASP A 41 13.06 -3.77 12.85
C ASP A 41 12.86 -2.90 11.60
N VAL A 42 12.28 -1.69 11.77
CA VAL A 42 11.92 -0.80 10.66
C VAL A 42 13.15 -0.45 9.85
N SER A 43 13.06 -0.65 8.54
CA SER A 43 14.13 -0.29 7.60
C SER A 43 14.09 1.20 7.32
N VAL A 44 15.25 1.82 7.28
CA VAL A 44 15.43 3.22 6.92
C VAL A 44 16.17 3.27 5.60
N VAL A 45 15.58 3.92 4.60
CA VAL A 45 16.15 4.00 3.25
C VAL A 45 16.10 5.43 2.72
N THR A 46 17.00 5.77 1.79
CA THR A 46 16.91 7.03 1.05
C THR A 46 15.84 6.95 -0.03
N MET A 47 15.45 8.11 -0.60
CA MET A 47 14.59 8.16 -1.79
C MET A 47 15.21 7.51 -3.04
N ASN A 48 16.51 7.20 -3.04
CA ASN A 48 17.19 6.44 -4.09
C ASN A 48 17.22 4.94 -3.83
N GLY A 49 16.79 4.50 -2.63
CA GLY A 49 16.75 3.09 -2.24
C GLY A 49 17.98 2.60 -1.47
N ASP A 50 18.90 3.50 -1.10
CA ASP A 50 20.07 3.12 -0.29
C ASP A 50 19.60 2.78 1.13
N HIS A 51 19.98 1.60 1.62
CA HIS A 51 19.65 1.13 2.97
C HIS A 51 20.57 1.77 4.01
N LEU A 52 19.99 2.53 4.94
CA LEU A 52 20.73 3.28 5.96
C LEU A 52 20.77 2.56 7.31
N ALA A 53 19.64 1.95 7.73
CA ALA A 53 19.51 1.32 9.05
C ALA A 53 18.34 0.33 9.12
N GLY A 54 18.25 -0.42 10.21
CA GLY A 54 17.20 -1.39 10.46
C GLY A 54 17.42 -2.73 9.75
N LYS A 55 16.39 -3.56 9.66
CA LYS A 55 16.42 -4.81 8.89
C LYS A 55 16.29 -4.56 7.40
N SER A 56 16.53 -5.58 6.57
CA SER A 56 16.32 -5.49 5.12
C SER A 56 14.92 -5.00 4.80
N PRO A 57 14.77 -3.98 3.92
CA PRO A 57 13.46 -3.41 3.58
C PRO A 57 12.56 -4.41 2.86
N SER A 58 11.25 -4.14 2.86
CA SER A 58 10.29 -4.88 2.06
C SER A 58 10.74 -4.98 0.60
N SER A 59 10.49 -6.12 -0.05
CA SER A 59 10.72 -6.31 -1.49
C SER A 59 9.90 -5.35 -2.35
N GLU A 60 8.82 -4.78 -1.80
CA GLU A 60 7.96 -3.78 -2.47
C GLU A 60 8.49 -2.32 -2.32
N MET A 61 9.65 -2.13 -1.69
CA MET A 61 10.29 -0.82 -1.56
C MET A 61 10.35 -0.04 -2.89
N PRO A 62 10.69 -0.63 -4.04
CA PRO A 62 10.70 0.10 -5.32
C PRO A 62 9.35 0.73 -5.66
N THR A 63 8.25 0.02 -5.41
CA THR A 63 6.89 0.52 -5.62
C THR A 63 6.59 1.71 -4.72
N HIS A 64 6.94 1.64 -3.42
CA HIS A 64 6.76 2.76 -2.48
C HIS A 64 7.56 4.00 -2.91
N LEU A 65 8.83 3.82 -3.26
CA LEU A 65 9.67 4.94 -3.69
C LEU A 65 9.16 5.58 -4.99
N ALA A 66 8.65 4.77 -5.92
CA ALA A 66 8.06 5.27 -7.17
C ALA A 66 6.79 6.09 -6.91
N ILE A 67 5.91 5.66 -5.99
CA ILE A 67 4.71 6.41 -5.59
C ILE A 67 5.09 7.75 -4.95
N TYR A 68 6.06 7.78 -4.03
CA TYR A 68 6.52 9.02 -3.39
C TYR A 68 7.10 10.04 -4.37
N LYS A 69 7.66 9.59 -5.50
CA LYS A 69 8.21 10.48 -6.55
C LYS A 69 7.13 11.19 -7.37
N VAL A 70 5.91 10.66 -7.38
CA VAL A 70 4.83 11.13 -8.28
C VAL A 70 3.59 11.64 -7.54
N THR A 71 3.60 11.59 -6.20
CA THR A 71 2.51 12.04 -5.34
C THR A 71 3.05 12.87 -4.17
N ASP A 72 2.18 13.64 -3.51
CA ASP A 72 2.50 14.37 -2.27
C ASP A 72 2.33 13.50 -1.00
N ALA A 73 2.10 12.20 -1.17
CA ALA A 73 1.91 11.28 -0.07
C ALA A 73 3.10 11.28 0.89
N LYS A 74 2.79 11.17 2.19
CA LYS A 74 3.77 11.01 3.27
C LYS A 74 3.71 9.61 3.88
N ALA A 75 2.70 8.82 3.54
CA ALA A 75 2.58 7.44 3.95
C ALA A 75 1.92 6.58 2.87
N ILE A 76 2.32 5.32 2.84
CA ILE A 76 1.78 4.31 1.93
C ILE A 76 1.46 3.06 2.75
N VAL A 77 0.28 2.48 2.48
CA VAL A 77 -0.15 1.19 3.02
C VAL A 77 -0.44 0.26 1.85
N HIS A 78 0.31 -0.81 1.77
CA HIS A 78 0.04 -1.92 0.85
C HIS A 78 -0.49 -3.11 1.63
N ALA A 79 -1.62 -3.66 1.18
CA ALA A 79 -2.33 -4.71 1.88
C ALA A 79 -2.89 -5.76 0.92
N HIS A 80 -2.93 -7.02 1.39
CA HIS A 80 -3.55 -8.15 0.70
C HIS A 80 -4.83 -8.52 1.44
N SER A 81 -5.75 -7.58 1.53
CA SER A 81 -7.02 -7.76 2.22
C SER A 81 -7.99 -8.59 1.37
N ARG A 82 -8.94 -9.26 2.00
CA ARG A 82 -9.71 -10.34 1.36
C ARG A 82 -10.57 -9.88 0.19
N PHE A 83 -11.38 -8.85 0.42
CA PHE A 83 -12.35 -8.39 -0.58
C PHE A 83 -11.68 -7.56 -1.67
N ALA A 84 -10.76 -6.66 -1.32
CA ALA A 84 -10.01 -5.91 -2.31
C ALA A 84 -9.16 -6.83 -3.20
N THR A 85 -8.51 -7.86 -2.63
CA THR A 85 -7.79 -8.86 -3.44
C THR A 85 -8.74 -9.65 -4.33
N ALA A 86 -9.87 -10.13 -3.81
CA ALA A 86 -10.87 -10.85 -4.61
C ALA A 86 -11.38 -9.99 -5.78
N LEU A 87 -11.72 -8.73 -5.49
CA LEU A 87 -12.15 -7.77 -6.53
C LEU A 87 -11.06 -7.51 -7.56
N SER A 88 -9.81 -7.39 -7.14
CA SER A 88 -8.68 -7.20 -8.06
C SER A 88 -8.47 -8.38 -9.03
N CYS A 89 -8.90 -9.59 -8.65
CA CYS A 89 -8.88 -10.77 -9.52
C CYS A 89 -10.06 -10.81 -10.51
N MET A 90 -11.14 -10.10 -10.22
CA MET A 90 -12.32 -10.05 -11.09
C MET A 90 -12.20 -8.99 -12.19
N GLY A 91 -11.28 -8.05 -12.03
CA GLY A 91 -11.08 -6.94 -12.95
C GLY A 91 -11.99 -5.75 -12.70
N GLY A 92 -11.59 -4.60 -13.21
CA GLY A 92 -12.33 -3.34 -13.13
C GLY A 92 -11.96 -2.47 -11.92
N ASP A 93 -12.27 -1.19 -12.06
CA ASP A 93 -12.05 -0.20 -11.01
C ASP A 93 -13.07 -0.34 -9.89
N LEU A 94 -12.70 0.07 -8.69
CA LEU A 94 -13.61 0.14 -7.57
C LEU A 94 -14.24 1.52 -7.46
N GLN A 95 -15.57 1.55 -7.40
CA GLN A 95 -16.36 2.70 -6.98
C GLN A 95 -17.26 2.25 -5.83
N SER A 96 -17.11 2.88 -4.66
CA SER A 96 -17.96 2.51 -3.53
C SER A 96 -19.44 2.76 -3.83
N PRO A 97 -20.34 1.82 -3.49
CA PRO A 97 -21.79 2.04 -3.66
C PRO A 97 -22.36 2.96 -2.60
N ASP A 98 -21.74 3.06 -1.43
CA ASP A 98 -22.24 3.86 -0.30
C ASP A 98 -21.68 5.29 -0.27
N VAL A 99 -22.35 6.15 0.51
CA VAL A 99 -22.00 7.57 0.62
C VAL A 99 -20.62 7.78 1.25
N GLU A 100 -20.32 7.04 2.32
CA GLU A 100 -19.06 7.17 3.06
C GLU A 100 -17.87 6.83 2.17
N GLY A 101 -17.92 5.70 1.49
CA GLY A 101 -16.85 5.30 0.57
C GLY A 101 -16.72 6.23 -0.65
N LYS A 102 -17.84 6.77 -1.19
CA LYS A 102 -17.76 7.77 -2.27
C LYS A 102 -17.05 9.04 -1.83
N GLN A 103 -17.32 9.53 -0.63
CA GLN A 103 -16.68 10.74 -0.09
C GLN A 103 -15.21 10.50 0.26
N LEU A 104 -14.91 9.33 0.86
CA LEU A 104 -13.56 9.00 1.28
C LEU A 104 -12.63 8.70 0.11
N LEU A 105 -13.08 7.85 -0.84
CA LEU A 105 -12.21 7.21 -1.82
C LEU A 105 -12.26 7.86 -3.21
N GLY A 106 -13.45 8.30 -3.63
CA GLY A 106 -13.71 8.57 -5.03
C GLY A 106 -13.63 7.28 -5.87
N ARG A 107 -12.90 7.32 -6.98
CA ARG A 107 -12.57 6.16 -7.82
C ARG A 107 -11.23 5.57 -7.39
N ILE A 108 -11.15 4.25 -7.30
CA ILE A 108 -9.92 3.48 -7.07
C ILE A 108 -9.63 2.69 -8.34
N PRO A 109 -8.59 3.03 -9.11
CA PRO A 109 -8.27 2.35 -10.36
C PRO A 109 -7.70 0.96 -10.12
N LEU A 110 -7.92 0.05 -11.08
CA LEU A 110 -7.21 -1.23 -11.17
C LEU A 110 -5.95 -1.05 -11.99
N ILE A 111 -4.80 -1.37 -11.40
CA ILE A 111 -3.50 -1.40 -12.07
C ILE A 111 -3.26 -2.80 -12.62
N PRO A 112 -2.94 -2.94 -13.92
CA PRO A 112 -2.65 -4.24 -14.54
C PRO A 112 -1.56 -5.01 -13.81
N TYR A 113 -1.66 -6.34 -13.88
CA TYR A 113 -0.70 -7.23 -13.23
C TYR A 113 0.74 -6.97 -13.72
N ALA A 114 1.62 -6.84 -12.76
CA ALA A 114 3.06 -6.95 -12.91
C ALA A 114 3.63 -7.71 -11.71
N ARG A 115 4.78 -8.36 -11.88
CA ARG A 115 5.37 -9.20 -10.84
C ARG A 115 5.73 -8.35 -9.59
N PRO A 116 5.32 -8.78 -8.39
CA PRO A 116 5.66 -8.08 -7.15
C PRO A 116 7.18 -7.88 -6.97
N GLY A 117 7.56 -6.69 -6.46
CA GLY A 117 8.94 -6.33 -6.19
C GLY A 117 9.78 -5.95 -7.41
N THR A 118 9.18 -5.80 -8.59
CA THR A 118 9.88 -5.42 -9.83
C THR A 118 9.74 -3.93 -10.13
N SER A 119 10.65 -3.42 -10.99
CA SER A 119 10.55 -2.07 -11.55
C SER A 119 9.29 -1.89 -12.41
N GLU A 120 8.86 -2.95 -13.09
CA GLU A 120 7.66 -2.97 -13.92
C GLU A 120 6.41 -2.67 -13.08
N LEU A 121 6.25 -3.33 -11.91
CA LEU A 121 5.17 -3.01 -10.99
C LEU A 121 5.27 -1.57 -10.47
N ALA A 122 6.48 -1.14 -10.09
CA ALA A 122 6.70 0.22 -9.59
C ALA A 122 6.31 1.29 -10.62
N GLU A 123 6.64 1.09 -11.90
CA GLU A 123 6.26 1.97 -13.01
C GLU A 123 4.75 1.96 -13.25
N ALA A 124 4.13 0.78 -13.32
CA ALA A 124 2.69 0.65 -13.52
C ALA A 124 1.91 1.35 -12.40
N VAL A 125 2.26 1.08 -11.14
CA VAL A 125 1.58 1.69 -9.98
C VAL A 125 1.81 3.20 -9.92
N SER A 126 3.04 3.68 -10.11
CA SER A 126 3.34 5.12 -10.07
C SER A 126 2.64 5.90 -11.19
N SER A 127 2.43 5.28 -12.33
CA SER A 127 1.69 5.89 -13.44
C SER A 127 0.19 5.94 -13.17
N GLY A 128 -0.38 4.85 -12.66
CA GLY A 128 -1.82 4.71 -12.48
C GLY A 128 -2.40 5.32 -11.20
N ILE A 129 -1.57 5.59 -10.18
CA ILE A 129 -2.05 6.11 -8.88
C ILE A 129 -2.16 7.64 -8.82
N ARG A 130 -1.64 8.36 -9.82
CA ARG A 130 -1.64 9.83 -9.83
C ARG A 130 -3.05 10.40 -9.70
N GLY A 131 -3.27 11.26 -8.71
CA GLY A 131 -4.57 11.90 -8.45
C GLY A 131 -5.58 11.00 -7.73
N PHE A 132 -5.21 9.77 -7.36
CA PHE A 132 -6.06 8.86 -6.61
C PHE A 132 -5.53 8.64 -5.19
N LYS A 133 -6.44 8.28 -4.28
CA LYS A 133 -6.09 7.96 -2.88
C LYS A 133 -5.56 6.54 -2.70
N GLY A 134 -5.65 5.72 -3.73
CA GLY A 134 -5.17 4.35 -3.75
C GLY A 134 -5.44 3.68 -5.09
N ALA A 135 -5.08 2.42 -5.19
CA ALA A 135 -5.33 1.58 -6.36
C ALA A 135 -5.53 0.11 -5.94
N LEU A 136 -6.28 -0.64 -6.73
CA LEU A 136 -6.23 -2.09 -6.73
C LEU A 136 -5.07 -2.53 -7.62
N LEU A 137 -4.36 -3.57 -7.22
CA LEU A 137 -3.31 -4.23 -8.00
C LEU A 137 -3.85 -5.57 -8.47
N GLU A 138 -3.97 -5.76 -9.78
CA GLU A 138 -4.57 -6.97 -10.37
C GLU A 138 -3.89 -8.25 -9.85
N ASN A 139 -4.71 -9.20 -9.35
CA ASN A 139 -4.28 -10.47 -8.76
C ASN A 139 -3.34 -10.33 -7.53
N HIS A 140 -3.35 -9.18 -6.83
CA HIS A 140 -2.36 -8.91 -5.80
C HIS A 140 -2.97 -8.34 -4.50
N GLY A 141 -3.68 -7.23 -4.60
CA GLY A 141 -4.22 -6.56 -3.42
C GLY A 141 -4.50 -5.08 -3.66
N LEU A 142 -4.23 -4.25 -2.66
CA LEU A 142 -4.42 -2.80 -2.73
C LEU A 142 -3.18 -2.03 -2.32
N VAL A 143 -3.08 -0.80 -2.81
CA VAL A 143 -2.19 0.23 -2.29
C VAL A 143 -2.99 1.48 -1.96
N ALA A 144 -2.73 2.10 -0.81
CA ALA A 144 -3.37 3.32 -0.32
C ALA A 144 -2.30 4.36 0.03
N VAL A 145 -2.59 5.63 -0.22
CA VAL A 145 -1.70 6.75 0.10
C VAL A 145 -2.38 7.71 1.07
N GLY A 146 -1.59 8.41 1.87
CA GLY A 146 -2.09 9.40 2.82
C GLY A 146 -1.03 10.43 3.20
N ALA A 147 -1.45 11.53 3.83
CA ALA A 147 -0.57 12.55 4.39
C ALA A 147 0.16 12.05 5.67
N ASN A 148 -0.30 10.94 6.23
CA ASN A 148 0.30 10.24 7.37
C ASN A 148 -0.17 8.78 7.40
N LEU A 149 0.40 7.96 8.30
CA LEU A 149 0.07 6.53 8.40
C LEU A 149 -1.39 6.27 8.78
N GLU A 150 -2.00 7.15 9.56
CA GLU A 150 -3.41 7.01 9.96
C GLU A 150 -4.33 7.21 8.76
N GLU A 151 -4.10 8.26 7.97
CA GLU A 151 -4.87 8.49 6.74
C GLU A 151 -4.67 7.36 5.73
N GLY A 152 -3.44 6.91 5.50
CA GLY A 152 -3.16 5.77 4.64
C GLY A 152 -3.88 4.50 5.10
N TYR A 153 -3.96 4.27 6.42
CA TYR A 153 -4.71 3.17 7.00
C TYR A 153 -6.23 3.33 6.77
N ILE A 154 -6.79 4.52 7.02
CA ILE A 154 -8.22 4.82 6.80
C ILE A 154 -8.60 4.56 5.34
N VAL A 155 -7.77 5.00 4.40
CA VAL A 155 -7.99 4.75 2.96
C VAL A 155 -7.93 3.25 2.65
N ALA A 156 -6.95 2.52 3.18
CA ALA A 156 -6.82 1.09 2.95
C ALA A 156 -8.01 0.30 3.51
N GLU A 157 -8.47 0.62 4.72
CA GLU A 157 -9.67 0.04 5.34
C GLU A 157 -10.94 0.40 4.55
N GLY A 158 -11.03 1.64 4.07
CA GLY A 158 -12.13 2.10 3.22
C GLY A 158 -12.21 1.34 1.90
N ILE A 159 -11.06 1.08 1.24
CA ILE A 159 -11.02 0.28 0.01
C ILE A 159 -11.51 -1.15 0.28
N GLU A 160 -11.04 -1.79 1.36
CA GLU A 160 -11.50 -3.14 1.73
C GLU A 160 -13.00 -3.18 2.01
N ARG A 161 -13.52 -2.20 2.78
CA ARG A 161 -14.95 -2.08 3.07
C ARG A 161 -15.77 -1.86 1.79
N ALA A 162 -15.32 -0.97 0.92
CA ALA A 162 -16.01 -0.72 -0.36
C ALA A 162 -16.01 -1.97 -1.25
N ALA A 163 -14.90 -2.70 -1.31
CA ALA A 163 -14.82 -3.96 -2.04
C ALA A 163 -15.72 -5.06 -1.46
N GLN A 164 -16.02 -5.02 -0.16
CA GLN A 164 -16.96 -5.96 0.47
C GLN A 164 -18.42 -5.67 0.08
N LEU A 165 -18.74 -4.42 -0.32
CA LEU A 165 -20.11 -3.99 -0.63
C LEU A 165 -20.50 -4.22 -2.10
N VAL A 166 -19.55 -4.53 -2.98
CA VAL A 166 -19.76 -4.81 -4.40
C VAL A 166 -19.56 -6.29 -4.71
#